data_59606a475b4f375daa3e03d6348f901e
#
_entry.id   59606a475b4f375daa3e03d6348f901e
#
_cell.length_a   1.000
_cell.length_b   1.000
_cell.length_c   1.000
_cell.angle_alpha   90.00
_cell.angle_beta   90.00
_cell.angle_gamma   90.00
#
_symmetry.space_group_name_H-M   'P 1'
#
loop_
_entity.id
_entity.type
_entity.pdbx_description
1 polymer ?
#
loop_
_entity_poly.entity_id
_entity_poly.type
_entity_poly.pdbx_seq_one_letter_code
_entity_poly.pdbx_strand_id
1 'polypeptide(L)'
;TNLEKTGIPINYFDTFANPVEKPEFTKPIPTGVTAATVLESYIVAIGGLEAVNAVSSVMTASNVTIEGMPFKPTAVMKTMTPNMSSMEMSIEGMGTVMKQKFDGSEGYTEQQGMQQPMSDDELAEKAEEKGLFPETYLDVNTLTLVSLTAIEGVDVYKIKVKEDSYRYYNATTGLLVRTEKSEEAQGQKITSVQDLSDYREVNGVLFPYAQKITAGPQVIGMEASKIVVNDDVSAEDFK
;
A
#
# COMPACT_ATOMS: atom_id res chain seq x y z
N THR A 1 23.03 2.23 -2.11
CA THR A 1 24.33 2.13 -2.83
C THR A 1 24.08 1.71 -4.29
N ASN A 2 25.04 1.99 -5.22
CA ASN A 2 24.88 1.57 -6.61
C ASN A 2 24.80 0.04 -6.80
N LEU A 3 25.30 -0.74 -5.85
CA LEU A 3 25.24 -2.22 -5.85
C LEU A 3 23.82 -2.75 -5.65
N GLU A 4 22.98 -2.09 -4.86
CA GLU A 4 21.59 -2.51 -4.67
C GLU A 4 20.75 -2.40 -5.95
N LYS A 5 21.15 -1.51 -6.88
CA LYS A 5 20.48 -1.34 -8.18
C LYS A 5 20.83 -2.43 -9.21
N THR A 6 21.82 -3.26 -8.94
CA THR A 6 22.27 -4.32 -9.87
C THR A 6 21.54 -5.64 -9.69
N GLY A 7 20.64 -5.77 -8.71
CA GLY A 7 19.96 -7.03 -8.39
C GLY A 7 20.88 -8.12 -7.78
N ILE A 8 22.13 -7.77 -7.47
CA ILE A 8 23.06 -8.71 -6.82
C ILE A 8 22.71 -8.77 -5.32
N PRO A 9 22.49 -9.97 -4.74
CA PRO A 9 22.22 -10.09 -3.33
C PRO A 9 23.42 -9.61 -2.51
N ILE A 10 23.18 -8.62 -1.64
CA ILE A 10 24.21 -8.09 -0.73
C ILE A 10 24.01 -8.75 0.63
N ASN A 11 25.00 -9.52 1.09
CA ASN A 11 25.01 -10.06 2.44
C ASN A 11 25.78 -9.10 3.36
N TYR A 12 25.21 -8.83 4.52
CA TYR A 12 25.84 -8.01 5.55
C TYR A 12 26.40 -8.91 6.65
N PHE A 13 27.57 -8.54 7.17
CA PHE A 13 28.27 -9.28 8.23
C PHE A 13 28.73 -8.31 9.31
N ASP A 14 28.72 -8.75 10.56
CA ASP A 14 29.35 -8.03 11.66
C ASP A 14 30.90 -8.10 11.58
N THR A 15 31.57 -7.47 12.51
CA THR A 15 33.04 -7.43 12.58
C THR A 15 33.67 -8.80 12.87
N PHE A 16 32.87 -9.81 13.25
CA PHE A 16 33.28 -11.18 13.51
C PHE A 16 32.85 -12.13 12.38
N ALA A 17 32.41 -11.58 11.23
CA ALA A 17 31.95 -12.32 10.06
C ALA A 17 30.68 -13.16 10.29
N ASN A 18 29.84 -12.82 11.30
CA ASN A 18 28.51 -13.41 11.41
C ASN A 18 27.55 -12.70 10.46
N PRO A 19 26.62 -13.43 9.79
CA PRO A 19 25.58 -12.81 8.99
C PRO A 19 24.70 -11.91 9.88
N VAL A 20 24.43 -10.68 9.41
CA VAL A 20 23.56 -9.74 10.08
C VAL A 20 22.54 -9.19 9.09
N GLU A 21 21.42 -8.70 9.59
CA GLU A 21 20.46 -7.98 8.76
C GLU A 21 21.08 -6.70 8.19
N LYS A 22 20.50 -6.22 7.08
CA LYS A 22 20.90 -4.93 6.47
C LYS A 22 20.90 -3.83 7.51
N PRO A 23 22.02 -3.10 7.71
CA PRO A 23 22.03 -1.99 8.65
C PRO A 23 21.05 -0.91 8.24
N GLU A 24 20.09 -0.59 9.10
CA GLU A 24 19.25 0.59 8.92
C GLU A 24 19.98 1.81 9.48
N PHE A 25 20.21 2.81 8.63
CA PHE A 25 20.77 4.10 9.08
C PHE A 25 19.65 4.88 9.77
N THR A 26 19.62 4.80 11.09
CA THR A 26 18.63 5.53 11.91
C THR A 26 19.20 6.83 12.41
N LYS A 27 18.35 7.86 12.48
CA LYS A 27 18.61 9.14 13.12
C LYS A 27 17.88 9.20 14.46
N PRO A 28 18.33 10.05 15.41
CA PRO A 28 17.55 10.31 16.62
C PRO A 28 16.15 10.84 16.26
N ILE A 29 15.13 10.26 16.87
CA ILE A 29 13.76 10.76 16.74
C ILE A 29 13.66 12.07 17.52
N PRO A 30 13.16 13.18 16.91
CA PRO A 30 13.01 14.44 17.61
C PRO A 30 12.09 14.33 18.82
N THR A 31 12.39 15.10 19.87
CA THR A 31 11.56 15.14 21.09
C THR A 31 10.12 15.54 20.75
N GLY A 32 9.15 14.80 21.30
CA GLY A 32 7.72 15.04 21.08
C GLY A 32 7.12 14.36 19.83
N VAL A 33 7.94 13.74 18.98
CA VAL A 33 7.43 12.94 17.85
C VAL A 33 7.03 11.56 18.36
N THR A 34 5.80 11.17 18.07
CA THR A 34 5.19 9.89 18.43
C THR A 34 4.50 9.29 17.22
N ALA A 35 4.08 8.02 17.27
CA ALA A 35 3.28 7.45 16.21
C ALA A 35 2.00 8.27 15.95
N ALA A 36 1.32 8.71 17.01
CA ALA A 36 0.12 9.55 16.89
C ALA A 36 0.37 10.85 16.13
N THR A 37 1.42 11.60 16.49
CA THR A 37 1.72 12.88 15.82
C THR A 37 2.14 12.69 14.36
N VAL A 38 2.74 11.56 14.00
CA VAL A 38 3.07 11.25 12.61
C VAL A 38 1.81 10.95 11.81
N LEU A 39 0.86 10.17 12.35
CA LEU A 39 -0.43 9.90 11.70
C LEU A 39 -1.26 11.19 11.54
N GLU A 40 -1.30 12.03 12.59
CA GLU A 40 -1.97 13.35 12.53
C GLU A 40 -1.37 14.22 11.41
N SER A 41 -0.03 14.25 11.31
CA SER A 41 0.67 14.99 10.25
C SER A 41 0.32 14.48 8.86
N TYR A 42 0.17 13.16 8.69
CA TYR A 42 -0.28 12.57 7.43
C TYR A 42 -1.71 13.01 7.08
N ILE A 43 -2.65 12.89 8.03
CA ILE A 43 -4.05 13.32 7.80
C ILE A 43 -4.12 14.79 7.41
N VAL A 44 -3.35 15.65 8.09
CA VAL A 44 -3.25 17.08 7.74
C VAL A 44 -2.67 17.26 6.34
N ALA A 45 -1.60 16.52 6.01
CA ALA A 45 -0.91 16.64 4.72
C ALA A 45 -1.81 16.25 3.54
N ILE A 46 -2.70 15.26 3.70
CA ILE A 46 -3.57 14.80 2.62
C ILE A 46 -4.88 15.58 2.49
N GLY A 47 -5.14 16.62 3.31
CA GLY A 47 -6.32 17.48 3.18
C GLY A 47 -7.08 17.72 4.48
N GLY A 48 -6.67 17.09 5.58
CA GLY A 48 -7.29 17.21 6.90
C GLY A 48 -8.44 16.23 7.13
N LEU A 49 -8.76 16.03 8.41
CA LEU A 49 -9.71 15.00 8.84
C LEU A 49 -11.13 15.20 8.26
N GLU A 50 -11.57 16.44 8.10
CA GLU A 50 -12.90 16.73 7.55
C GLU A 50 -13.00 16.28 6.09
N ALA A 51 -12.04 16.66 5.24
CA ALA A 51 -12.00 16.28 3.83
C ALA A 51 -11.85 14.75 3.67
N VAL A 52 -10.98 14.13 4.46
CA VAL A 52 -10.75 12.67 4.45
C VAL A 52 -12.02 11.91 4.85
N ASN A 53 -12.72 12.34 5.90
CA ASN A 53 -13.98 11.71 6.35
C ASN A 53 -15.15 11.93 5.38
N ALA A 54 -15.09 12.94 4.53
CA ALA A 54 -16.09 13.17 3.49
C ALA A 54 -15.95 12.21 2.29
N VAL A 55 -14.85 11.47 2.19
CA VAL A 55 -14.64 10.47 1.14
C VAL A 55 -15.36 9.18 1.51
N SER A 56 -16.40 8.84 0.79
CA SER A 56 -17.17 7.59 0.98
C SER A 56 -16.83 6.53 -0.07
N SER A 57 -16.34 6.94 -1.24
CA SER A 57 -15.90 6.02 -2.29
C SER A 57 -14.79 6.61 -3.14
N VAL A 58 -13.96 5.73 -3.70
CA VAL A 58 -12.89 6.09 -4.64
C VAL A 58 -12.87 5.09 -5.78
N MET A 59 -12.82 5.60 -7.02
CA MET A 59 -12.48 4.82 -8.21
C MET A 59 -11.13 5.29 -8.74
N THR A 60 -10.22 4.35 -9.00
CA THR A 60 -8.91 4.59 -9.59
C THR A 60 -8.74 3.76 -10.85
N ALA A 61 -8.53 4.40 -11.99
CA ALA A 61 -8.12 3.74 -13.22
C ALA A 61 -6.61 3.94 -13.44
N SER A 62 -5.88 2.86 -13.69
CA SER A 62 -4.42 2.88 -13.78
C SER A 62 -3.90 2.15 -15.00
N ASN A 63 -2.80 2.65 -15.55
CA ASN A 63 -1.95 1.86 -16.44
C ASN A 63 -1.01 1.02 -15.56
N VAL A 64 -0.88 -0.26 -15.92
CA VAL A 64 -0.07 -1.21 -15.15
C VAL A 64 1.14 -1.64 -15.99
N THR A 65 2.27 -1.74 -15.35
CA THR A 65 3.49 -2.33 -15.92
C THR A 65 3.93 -3.49 -15.02
N ILE A 66 4.22 -4.63 -15.61
CA ILE A 66 4.74 -5.80 -14.90
C ILE A 66 6.11 -6.11 -15.50
N GLU A 67 7.14 -6.09 -14.66
CA GLU A 67 8.51 -6.28 -15.13
C GLU A 67 8.65 -7.67 -15.80
N GLY A 68 9.27 -7.69 -16.98
CA GLY A 68 9.42 -8.91 -17.78
C GLY A 68 8.19 -9.28 -18.64
N MET A 69 7.07 -8.55 -18.57
CA MET A 69 5.90 -8.78 -19.41
C MET A 69 5.80 -7.78 -20.56
N PRO A 70 5.52 -8.24 -21.81
CA PRO A 70 5.44 -7.36 -22.98
C PRO A 70 4.10 -6.60 -23.08
N PHE A 71 3.07 -7.02 -22.33
CA PHE A 71 1.74 -6.38 -22.37
C PHE A 71 1.67 -5.26 -21.34
N LYS A 72 0.77 -4.32 -21.61
CA LYS A 72 0.44 -3.20 -20.72
C LYS A 72 -0.99 -3.36 -20.21
N PRO A 73 -1.20 -4.02 -19.07
CA PRO A 73 -2.52 -4.12 -18.49
C PRO A 73 -3.05 -2.76 -18.07
N THR A 74 -4.37 -2.66 -17.95
CA THR A 74 -5.04 -1.58 -17.23
C THR A 74 -5.72 -2.18 -16.01
N ALA A 75 -5.80 -1.43 -14.91
CA ALA A 75 -6.53 -1.82 -13.73
C ALA A 75 -7.56 -0.75 -13.35
N VAL A 76 -8.74 -1.18 -12.94
CA VAL A 76 -9.74 -0.33 -12.29
C VAL A 76 -9.95 -0.85 -10.89
N MET A 77 -9.69 0.01 -9.91
CA MET A 77 -9.92 -0.27 -8.50
C MET A 77 -11.07 0.60 -8.02
N LYS A 78 -12.02 0.02 -7.30
CA LYS A 78 -13.09 0.73 -6.64
C LYS A 78 -13.13 0.34 -5.17
N THR A 79 -13.29 1.32 -4.31
CA THR A 79 -13.44 1.12 -2.87
C THR A 79 -14.62 1.96 -2.38
N MET A 80 -15.34 1.45 -1.40
CA MET A 80 -16.45 2.16 -0.75
C MET A 80 -16.50 1.79 0.73
N THR A 81 -16.78 2.78 1.55
CA THR A 81 -16.93 2.59 2.99
C THR A 81 -18.09 1.63 3.31
N PRO A 82 -17.99 0.81 4.38
CA PRO A 82 -16.86 0.80 5.32
C PRO A 82 -15.63 0.04 4.81
N ASN A 83 -15.77 -1.00 3.97
CA ASN A 83 -14.69 -1.91 3.59
C ASN A 83 -14.92 -2.64 2.25
N MET A 84 -15.85 -2.18 1.43
CA MET A 84 -16.09 -2.79 0.11
C MET A 84 -14.95 -2.47 -0.85
N SER A 85 -14.52 -3.46 -1.64
CA SER A 85 -13.43 -3.28 -2.61
C SER A 85 -13.64 -4.13 -3.87
N SER A 86 -13.26 -3.59 -5.01
CA SER A 86 -13.14 -4.35 -6.25
C SER A 86 -11.89 -3.94 -7.01
N MET A 87 -11.31 -4.89 -7.72
CA MET A 87 -10.22 -4.69 -8.66
C MET A 87 -10.49 -5.50 -9.91
N GLU A 88 -10.39 -4.86 -11.06
CA GLU A 88 -10.46 -5.52 -12.36
C GLU A 88 -9.21 -5.17 -13.15
N MET A 89 -8.50 -6.18 -13.64
CA MET A 89 -7.35 -6.04 -14.52
C MET A 89 -7.68 -6.55 -15.91
N SER A 90 -7.39 -5.74 -16.91
CA SER A 90 -7.67 -6.05 -18.31
C SER A 90 -6.42 -5.90 -19.18
N ILE A 91 -6.32 -6.71 -20.22
CA ILE A 91 -5.27 -6.63 -21.25
C ILE A 91 -5.95 -6.38 -22.59
N GLU A 92 -5.42 -5.43 -23.34
CA GLU A 92 -5.94 -5.13 -24.69
C GLU A 92 -5.95 -6.37 -25.58
N GLY A 93 -7.09 -6.65 -26.21
CA GLY A 93 -7.31 -7.84 -27.03
C GLY A 93 -7.63 -9.13 -26.28
N MET A 94 -7.45 -9.19 -24.95
CA MET A 94 -7.80 -10.36 -24.13
C MET A 94 -9.01 -10.10 -23.22
N GLY A 95 -9.39 -8.81 -23.01
CA GLY A 95 -10.42 -8.45 -22.04
C GLY A 95 -9.95 -8.54 -20.59
N THR A 96 -10.89 -8.74 -19.66
CA THR A 96 -10.60 -8.86 -18.24
C THR A 96 -9.92 -10.20 -17.93
N VAL A 97 -8.72 -10.15 -17.36
CA VAL A 97 -7.90 -11.33 -17.02
C VAL A 97 -7.93 -11.68 -15.53
N MET A 98 -8.24 -10.71 -14.69
CA MET A 98 -8.39 -10.90 -13.24
C MET A 98 -9.45 -9.96 -12.69
N LYS A 99 -10.26 -10.47 -11.78
CA LYS A 99 -11.16 -9.69 -10.93
C LYS A 99 -11.01 -10.14 -9.49
N GLN A 100 -11.12 -9.20 -8.59
CA GLN A 100 -11.28 -9.46 -7.16
C GLN A 100 -12.42 -8.56 -6.67
N LYS A 101 -13.38 -9.12 -5.95
CA LYS A 101 -14.49 -8.37 -5.40
C LYS A 101 -14.74 -8.78 -3.95
N PHE A 102 -15.12 -7.79 -3.16
CA PHE A 102 -15.53 -7.97 -1.76
C PHE A 102 -16.64 -6.98 -1.45
N ASP A 103 -17.80 -7.48 -1.03
CA ASP A 103 -19.02 -6.70 -0.80
C ASP A 103 -19.18 -6.17 0.64
N GLY A 104 -18.16 -6.42 1.48
CA GLY A 104 -18.16 -6.09 2.91
C GLY A 104 -18.41 -7.30 3.81
N SER A 105 -18.81 -8.44 3.25
CA SER A 105 -19.05 -9.70 3.97
C SER A 105 -18.47 -10.92 3.26
N GLU A 106 -18.62 -10.98 1.96
CA GLU A 106 -18.15 -12.08 1.12
C GLU A 106 -17.33 -11.54 -0.06
N GLY A 107 -16.48 -12.37 -0.61
CA GLY A 107 -15.67 -11.97 -1.76
C GLY A 107 -15.14 -13.14 -2.55
N TYR A 108 -14.63 -12.81 -3.73
CA TYR A 108 -14.03 -13.80 -4.64
C TYR A 108 -12.90 -13.20 -5.46
N THR A 109 -12.05 -14.08 -5.95
CA THR A 109 -11.08 -13.78 -7.01
C THR A 109 -11.45 -14.59 -8.26
N GLU A 110 -11.51 -13.95 -9.42
CA GLU A 110 -11.72 -14.60 -10.72
C GLU A 110 -10.47 -14.43 -11.58
N GLN A 111 -9.94 -15.53 -12.09
CA GLN A 111 -8.83 -15.55 -13.04
C GLN A 111 -9.22 -16.43 -14.22
N GLN A 112 -9.11 -15.89 -15.45
CA GLN A 112 -9.42 -16.59 -16.68
C GLN A 112 -10.83 -17.25 -16.68
N GLY A 113 -11.80 -16.59 -16.05
CA GLY A 113 -13.18 -17.09 -15.93
C GLY A 113 -13.41 -18.14 -14.84
N MET A 114 -12.37 -18.50 -14.08
CA MET A 114 -12.49 -19.37 -12.89
C MET A 114 -12.61 -18.53 -11.65
N GLN A 115 -13.74 -18.62 -10.96
CA GLN A 115 -14.02 -17.91 -9.73
C GLN A 115 -13.67 -18.79 -8.54
N GLN A 116 -12.96 -18.21 -7.56
CA GLN A 116 -12.63 -18.81 -6.29
C GLN A 116 -13.09 -17.89 -5.16
N PRO A 117 -13.87 -18.37 -4.19
CA PRO A 117 -14.24 -17.56 -3.02
C PRO A 117 -12.99 -17.21 -2.22
N MET A 118 -13.03 -16.07 -1.54
CA MET A 118 -12.01 -15.70 -0.57
C MET A 118 -12.01 -16.69 0.60
N SER A 119 -10.81 -16.98 1.10
CA SER A 119 -10.64 -17.81 2.30
C SER A 119 -11.10 -17.08 3.56
N ASP A 120 -11.35 -17.83 4.63
CA ASP A 120 -11.74 -17.28 5.93
C ASP A 120 -10.70 -16.27 6.46
N ASP A 121 -9.40 -16.51 6.21
CA ASP A 121 -8.32 -15.62 6.61
C ASP A 121 -8.36 -14.29 5.83
N GLU A 122 -8.60 -14.34 4.51
CA GLU A 122 -8.74 -13.14 3.67
C GLU A 122 -9.99 -12.34 4.08
N LEU A 123 -11.11 -13.01 4.36
CA LEU A 123 -12.33 -12.36 4.83
C LEU A 123 -12.12 -11.70 6.21
N ALA A 124 -11.42 -12.37 7.13
CA ALA A 124 -11.09 -11.81 8.44
C ALA A 124 -10.20 -10.56 8.32
N GLU A 125 -9.20 -10.57 7.42
CA GLU A 125 -8.35 -9.41 7.17
C GLU A 125 -9.16 -8.23 6.60
N LYS A 126 -10.05 -8.49 5.63
CA LYS A 126 -10.95 -7.49 5.07
C LYS A 126 -11.94 -6.91 6.09
N ALA A 127 -12.42 -7.70 7.03
CA ALA A 127 -13.33 -7.26 8.09
C ALA A 127 -12.67 -6.27 9.09
N GLU A 128 -11.34 -6.23 9.17
CA GLU A 128 -10.63 -5.26 10.00
C GLU A 128 -10.58 -3.85 9.37
N GLU A 129 -10.80 -3.74 8.06
CA GLU A 129 -10.86 -2.45 7.37
C GLU A 129 -12.14 -1.70 7.78
N LYS A 130 -12.02 -0.43 8.20
CA LYS A 130 -13.12 0.40 8.70
C LYS A 130 -13.29 1.71 7.95
N GLY A 131 -12.65 1.83 6.82
CA GLY A 131 -12.68 3.04 5.99
C GLY A 131 -11.57 3.05 4.96
N LEU A 132 -11.56 4.05 4.11
CA LEU A 132 -10.63 4.16 2.99
C LEU A 132 -9.24 4.64 3.40
N PHE A 133 -9.13 5.28 4.57
CA PHE A 133 -7.87 5.81 5.10
C PHE A 133 -7.60 5.16 6.45
N PRO A 134 -6.72 4.14 6.50
CA PRO A 134 -6.43 3.40 7.73
C PRO A 134 -6.00 4.29 8.90
N GLU A 135 -5.31 5.39 8.65
CA GLU A 135 -4.84 6.31 9.66
C GLU A 135 -5.97 6.98 10.45
N THR A 136 -7.21 6.96 9.93
CA THR A 136 -8.38 7.51 10.65
C THR A 136 -8.96 6.57 11.70
N TYR A 137 -8.64 5.27 11.64
CA TYR A 137 -9.19 4.25 12.55
C TYR A 137 -8.14 3.34 13.22
N LEU A 138 -6.87 3.46 12.87
CA LEU A 138 -5.81 2.74 13.57
C LEU A 138 -5.75 3.17 15.04
N ASP A 139 -5.70 2.19 15.96
CA ASP A 139 -5.52 2.47 17.37
C ASP A 139 -4.07 2.89 17.65
N VAL A 140 -3.86 4.18 17.88
CA VAL A 140 -2.53 4.76 18.10
C VAL A 140 -1.78 4.14 19.30
N ASN A 141 -2.50 3.51 20.25
CA ASN A 141 -1.88 2.85 21.40
C ASN A 141 -1.21 1.51 21.03
N THR A 142 -1.57 0.93 19.91
CA THR A 142 -0.96 -0.32 19.40
C THR A 142 0.20 -0.05 18.45
N LEU A 143 0.38 1.19 18.01
CA LEU A 143 1.40 1.57 17.06
C LEU A 143 2.75 1.82 17.73
N THR A 144 3.83 1.48 17.06
CA THR A 144 5.18 1.75 17.53
C THR A 144 5.93 2.61 16.51
N LEU A 145 6.38 3.79 16.91
CA LEU A 145 7.35 4.56 16.12
C LEU A 145 8.72 3.89 16.29
N VAL A 146 9.13 3.15 15.27
CA VAL A 146 10.34 2.29 15.32
C VAL A 146 11.60 3.12 15.14
N SER A 147 11.65 3.98 14.12
CA SER A 147 12.85 4.75 13.79
C SER A 147 12.53 5.95 12.89
N LEU A 148 13.48 6.88 12.88
CA LEU A 148 13.66 7.85 11.80
C LEU A 148 14.79 7.34 10.93
N THR A 149 14.50 6.94 9.70
CA THR A 149 15.45 6.35 8.75
C THR A 149 15.39 7.09 7.41
N ALA A 150 16.07 6.60 6.39
CA ALA A 150 16.05 7.21 5.07
C ALA A 150 15.68 6.20 3.97
N ILE A 151 14.77 6.59 3.08
CA ILE A 151 14.46 5.89 1.83
C ILE A 151 14.90 6.78 0.68
N GLU A 152 15.83 6.31 -0.15
CA GLU A 152 16.37 7.05 -1.30
C GLU A 152 16.88 8.47 -0.94
N GLY A 153 17.39 8.64 0.28
CA GLY A 153 17.92 9.92 0.79
C GLY A 153 16.87 10.84 1.42
N VAL A 154 15.60 10.43 1.47
CA VAL A 154 14.51 11.15 2.12
C VAL A 154 14.29 10.59 3.51
N ASP A 155 14.28 11.45 4.53
CA ASP A 155 14.02 11.06 5.92
C ASP A 155 12.56 10.64 6.08
N VAL A 156 12.35 9.47 6.71
CA VAL A 156 11.04 8.88 6.92
C VAL A 156 10.88 8.33 8.34
N TYR A 157 9.71 8.50 8.92
CA TYR A 157 9.31 7.83 10.15
C TYR A 157 8.78 6.44 9.82
N LYS A 158 9.42 5.40 10.37
CA LYS A 158 8.96 3.99 10.28
C LYS A 158 8.03 3.70 11.44
N ILE A 159 6.79 3.35 11.15
CA ILE A 159 5.78 2.95 12.14
C ILE A 159 5.42 1.48 11.93
N LYS A 160 5.52 0.68 13.00
CA LYS A 160 4.98 -0.68 13.05
C LYS A 160 3.48 -0.58 13.34
N VAL A 161 2.65 -1.15 12.45
CA VAL A 161 1.17 -1.14 12.57
C VAL A 161 0.62 -2.48 13.02
N LYS A 162 1.26 -3.57 12.64
CA LYS A 162 1.00 -4.95 13.07
C LYS A 162 2.33 -5.70 13.10
N GLU A 163 2.31 -6.98 13.53
CA GLU A 163 3.46 -7.85 13.34
C GLU A 163 3.80 -7.91 11.85
N ASP A 164 5.09 -7.79 11.54
CA ASP A 164 5.62 -7.80 10.17
C ASP A 164 4.97 -6.80 9.18
N SER A 165 4.33 -5.72 9.69
CA SER A 165 3.69 -4.70 8.86
C SER A 165 4.10 -3.29 9.30
N TYR A 166 4.60 -2.52 8.33
CA TYR A 166 5.17 -1.18 8.57
C TYR A 166 4.64 -0.16 7.58
N ARG A 167 4.57 1.10 8.03
CA ARG A 167 4.28 2.28 7.22
C ARG A 167 5.37 3.30 7.39
N TYR A 168 5.73 3.99 6.30
CA TYR A 168 6.82 4.96 6.27
C TYR A 168 6.29 6.31 5.80
N TYR A 169 6.41 7.30 6.67
CA TYR A 169 5.92 8.64 6.41
C TYR A 169 7.08 9.61 6.23
N ASN A 170 7.05 10.41 5.17
CA ASN A 170 8.05 11.44 4.92
C ASN A 170 8.10 12.43 6.07
N ALA A 171 9.27 12.61 6.69
CA ALA A 171 9.43 13.44 7.88
C ALA A 171 9.22 14.95 7.63
N THR A 172 9.28 15.38 6.36
CA THR A 172 9.12 16.79 5.99
C THR A 172 7.69 17.07 5.49
N THR A 173 7.14 16.21 4.64
CA THR A 173 5.83 16.43 4.00
C THR A 173 4.67 15.79 4.74
N GLY A 174 4.93 14.84 5.65
CA GLY A 174 3.92 14.02 6.31
C GLY A 174 3.34 12.90 5.45
N LEU A 175 3.60 12.86 4.14
CA LEU A 175 2.98 11.91 3.21
C LEU A 175 3.48 10.47 3.44
N LEU A 176 2.58 9.50 3.31
CA LEU A 176 2.92 8.07 3.28
C LEU A 176 3.69 7.77 1.99
N VAL A 177 4.91 7.26 2.11
CA VAL A 177 5.77 7.00 0.94
C VAL A 177 6.01 5.52 0.70
N ARG A 178 5.79 4.68 1.73
CA ARG A 178 5.96 3.22 1.62
C ARG A 178 5.08 2.48 2.62
N THR A 179 4.56 1.34 2.20
CA THR A 179 4.09 0.27 3.09
C THR A 179 4.92 -0.98 2.89
N GLU A 180 5.08 -1.77 3.94
CA GLU A 180 5.81 -3.04 3.93
C GLU A 180 5.03 -4.06 4.75
N LYS A 181 4.80 -5.23 4.17
CA LYS A 181 4.14 -6.36 4.83
C LYS A 181 4.93 -7.64 4.51
N SER A 182 5.21 -8.43 5.52
CA SER A 182 5.83 -9.75 5.33
C SER A 182 4.85 -10.82 5.76
N GLU A 183 4.76 -11.87 4.96
CA GLU A 183 3.89 -13.02 5.19
C GLU A 183 4.66 -14.32 4.98
N GLU A 184 4.29 -15.36 5.69
CA GLU A 184 4.80 -16.70 5.42
C GLU A 184 3.95 -17.36 4.32
N ALA A 185 4.59 -17.68 3.20
CA ALA A 185 3.98 -18.45 2.13
C ALA A 185 4.88 -19.66 1.82
N GLN A 186 4.34 -20.86 1.87
CA GLN A 186 5.05 -22.11 1.57
C GLN A 186 6.35 -22.30 2.41
N GLY A 187 6.34 -21.84 3.68
CA GLY A 187 7.51 -21.93 4.57
C GLY A 187 8.62 -20.93 4.27
N GLN A 188 8.34 -19.92 3.44
CA GLN A 188 9.26 -18.82 3.16
C GLN A 188 8.60 -17.49 3.55
N LYS A 189 9.37 -16.59 4.17
CA LYS A 189 8.93 -15.22 4.45
C LYS A 189 9.05 -14.39 3.18
N ILE A 190 7.92 -13.96 2.65
CA ILE A 190 7.84 -13.07 1.49
C ILE A 190 7.51 -11.66 1.99
N THR A 191 8.34 -10.70 1.64
CA THR A 191 8.09 -9.28 1.94
C THR A 191 7.57 -8.60 0.69
N SER A 192 6.40 -7.96 0.83
CA SER A 192 5.82 -7.06 -0.16
C SER A 192 6.08 -5.62 0.26
N VAL A 193 6.63 -4.84 -0.64
CA VAL A 193 6.89 -3.42 -0.46
C VAL A 193 6.09 -2.65 -1.49
N GLN A 194 5.32 -1.66 -1.05
CA GLN A 194 4.59 -0.75 -1.92
C GLN A 194 5.11 0.67 -1.71
N ASP A 195 5.75 1.23 -2.73
CA ASP A 195 6.16 2.63 -2.77
C ASP A 195 5.05 3.49 -3.38
N LEU A 196 4.80 4.65 -2.78
CA LEU A 196 3.73 5.59 -3.12
C LEU A 196 4.35 6.95 -3.44
N SER A 197 3.95 7.55 -4.57
CA SER A 197 4.51 8.83 -5.03
C SER A 197 3.52 9.59 -5.92
N ASP A 198 3.94 10.77 -6.41
CA ASP A 198 3.14 11.61 -7.30
C ASP A 198 1.75 11.92 -6.71
N TYR A 199 1.75 12.49 -5.52
CA TYR A 199 0.52 12.88 -4.83
C TYR A 199 -0.13 14.08 -5.52
N ARG A 200 -1.42 13.95 -5.89
CA ARG A 200 -2.22 15.00 -6.52
C ARG A 200 -3.55 15.15 -5.82
N GLU A 201 -4.07 16.36 -5.81
CA GLU A 201 -5.34 16.68 -5.17
C GLU A 201 -6.52 16.25 -6.05
N VAL A 202 -7.49 15.58 -5.42
CA VAL A 202 -8.83 15.31 -5.98
C VAL A 202 -9.87 15.60 -4.90
N ASN A 203 -10.74 16.55 -5.16
CA ASN A 203 -11.81 16.99 -4.24
C ASN A 203 -11.29 17.34 -2.83
N GLY A 204 -10.14 18.04 -2.74
CA GLY A 204 -9.56 18.49 -1.46
C GLY A 204 -8.74 17.43 -0.71
N VAL A 205 -8.57 16.22 -1.27
CA VAL A 205 -7.75 15.16 -0.69
C VAL A 205 -6.62 14.77 -1.64
N LEU A 206 -5.40 14.59 -1.11
CA LEU A 206 -4.26 14.12 -1.89
C LEU A 206 -4.26 12.60 -2.00
N PHE A 207 -4.17 12.09 -3.23
CA PHE A 207 -4.04 10.67 -3.57
C PHE A 207 -2.73 10.40 -4.31
N PRO A 208 -2.06 9.25 -4.07
CA PRO A 208 -0.87 8.85 -4.83
C PRO A 208 -1.28 8.43 -6.25
N TYR A 209 -0.70 9.04 -7.26
CA TYR A 209 -0.91 8.69 -8.67
C TYR A 209 0.08 7.64 -9.18
N ALA A 210 1.20 7.46 -8.49
CA ALA A 210 2.16 6.43 -8.82
C ALA A 210 2.37 5.48 -7.65
N GLN A 211 2.30 4.18 -7.94
CA GLN A 211 2.53 3.10 -6.99
C GLN A 211 3.48 2.08 -7.62
N LYS A 212 4.42 1.56 -6.83
CA LYS A 212 5.32 0.49 -7.23
C LYS A 212 5.28 -0.61 -6.17
N ILE A 213 4.84 -1.78 -6.56
CA ILE A 213 4.77 -2.95 -5.68
C ILE A 213 5.91 -3.89 -6.03
N THR A 214 6.69 -4.30 -5.02
CA THR A 214 7.75 -5.28 -5.15
C THR A 214 7.46 -6.44 -4.20
N ALA A 215 7.31 -7.65 -4.72
CA ALA A 215 7.07 -8.86 -3.94
C ALA A 215 7.98 -9.98 -4.48
N GLY A 216 9.04 -10.29 -3.74
CA GLY A 216 10.09 -11.18 -4.23
C GLY A 216 10.69 -10.68 -5.55
N PRO A 217 10.72 -11.52 -6.61
CA PRO A 217 11.24 -11.11 -7.92
C PRO A 217 10.27 -10.28 -8.76
N GLN A 218 9.01 -10.14 -8.33
CA GLN A 218 7.97 -9.47 -9.10
C GLN A 218 7.96 -7.97 -8.79
N VAL A 219 7.96 -7.15 -9.84
CA VAL A 219 7.81 -5.70 -9.74
C VAL A 219 6.64 -5.26 -10.60
N ILE A 220 5.69 -4.56 -9.97
CA ILE A 220 4.49 -4.04 -10.61
C ILE A 220 4.45 -2.53 -10.40
N GLY A 221 4.42 -1.77 -11.50
CA GLY A 221 4.17 -0.33 -11.48
C GLY A 221 2.71 -0.05 -11.82
N MET A 222 2.09 0.89 -11.12
CA MET A 222 0.73 1.37 -11.38
C MET A 222 0.77 2.90 -11.44
N GLU A 223 0.33 3.46 -12.57
CA GLU A 223 0.20 4.90 -12.76
C GLU A 223 -1.26 5.24 -12.98
N ALA A 224 -1.87 5.95 -12.02
CA ALA A 224 -3.24 6.38 -12.12
C ALA A 224 -3.43 7.36 -13.28
N SER A 225 -4.32 7.03 -14.19
CA SER A 225 -4.76 7.91 -15.27
C SER A 225 -5.97 8.74 -14.85
N LYS A 226 -6.78 8.22 -13.90
CA LYS A 226 -7.98 8.89 -13.37
C LYS A 226 -8.23 8.43 -11.94
N ILE A 227 -8.55 9.36 -11.05
CA ILE A 227 -9.10 9.11 -9.71
C ILE A 227 -10.40 9.90 -9.60
N VAL A 228 -11.47 9.25 -9.12
CA VAL A 228 -12.79 9.84 -8.88
C VAL A 228 -13.19 9.56 -7.45
N VAL A 229 -13.68 10.60 -6.77
CA VAL A 229 -14.06 10.56 -5.36
C VAL A 229 -15.56 10.79 -5.24
N ASN A 230 -16.26 9.92 -4.53
CA ASN A 230 -17.70 10.00 -4.25
C ASN A 230 -18.60 9.95 -5.50
N ASP A 231 -18.08 9.43 -6.61
CA ASP A 231 -18.78 9.26 -7.87
C ASP A 231 -18.27 8.01 -8.60
N ASP A 232 -18.99 7.56 -9.64
CA ASP A 232 -18.62 6.37 -10.45
C ASP A 232 -18.51 5.04 -9.65
N VAL A 233 -19.04 4.97 -8.40
CA VAL A 233 -18.99 3.77 -7.55
C VAL A 233 -20.36 3.52 -6.91
N SER A 234 -20.83 2.27 -7.00
CA SER A 234 -22.09 1.83 -6.40
C SER A 234 -21.92 0.44 -5.74
N ALA A 235 -22.86 0.04 -4.88
CA ALA A 235 -22.82 -1.26 -4.23
C ALA A 235 -22.83 -2.45 -5.22
N GLU A 236 -23.35 -2.26 -6.43
CA GLU A 236 -23.35 -3.30 -7.47
C GLU A 236 -21.96 -3.61 -8.03
N ASP A 237 -21.00 -2.68 -7.90
CA ASP A 237 -19.62 -2.88 -8.35
C ASP A 237 -18.89 -3.98 -7.55
N PHE A 238 -19.40 -4.33 -6.38
CA PHE A 238 -18.75 -5.24 -5.44
C PHE A 238 -19.38 -6.65 -5.38
N LYS A 239 -20.42 -6.90 -6.17
CA LYS A 239 -21.12 -8.19 -6.27
C LYS A 239 -20.56 -9.08 -7.37
#